data_0e73bd339b920eb55c48a80d861da19e
#
_entry.id   0e73bd339b920eb55c48a80d861da19e
#
_cell.length_a   1.000
_cell.length_b   1.000
_cell.length_c   1.000
_cell.angle_alpha   90.00
_cell.angle_beta   90.00
_cell.angle_gamma   90.00
#
_symmetry.space_group_name_H-M   'P 1'
#
loop_
_entity.id
_entity.type
_entity.pdbx_description
1 polymer ?
#
loop_
_entity_poly.entity_id
_entity_poly.type
_entity_poly.pdbx_seq_one_letter_code
_entity_poly.pdbx_strand_id
1 'polypeptide(L)'
;MKCYTLSRALLLQVLICNVLAANIRSIYLFKDVLKSNTTAIKTSGFNSLIMFGVGVIDNGDIMYYSNTPGSSDVLIASNGAYVGGTALSDKVKSFKTGTTGVNRVEISMNSQHIPDLMASPGPGSSTRLYRNFAALKAAWTLDAVNNDDESIYDVSSTVAFGKMLGAIGYRYTIAPYTNSGFWVSVKSQLNSGLAEPNLLLDRVYLQCYDGGAGNDPVGWQTTLGLKVVPLVWVTNDSKPSYGTTPAQAQTKFSGWESRATLAGGGYWNDYDIEKMGTSYTAYGNVLKTVFP
;
A
#
# COMPACT_ATOMS: atom_id res chain seq x y z
N MET A 1 -47.29 56.62 4.46
CA MET A 1 -46.90 55.35 5.06
C MET A 1 -45.99 54.61 4.08
N LYS A 2 -44.69 54.61 4.30
CA LYS A 2 -43.70 53.87 3.47
C LYS A 2 -43.27 52.64 4.25
N CYS A 3 -43.59 51.47 3.71
CA CYS A 3 -43.17 50.19 4.29
C CYS A 3 -41.75 49.88 3.82
N TYR A 4 -40.79 49.76 4.73
CA TYR A 4 -39.46 49.27 4.44
C TYR A 4 -39.37 47.77 4.73
N THR A 5 -39.23 47.01 3.66
CA THR A 5 -38.90 45.59 3.75
C THR A 5 -37.41 45.40 4.01
N LEU A 6 -37.05 44.88 5.20
CA LEU A 6 -35.70 44.47 5.53
C LEU A 6 -35.47 43.08 4.88
N SER A 7 -34.54 43.06 3.92
CA SER A 7 -34.02 41.79 3.36
C SER A 7 -32.98 41.21 4.32
N ARG A 8 -33.26 40.06 4.94
CA ARG A 8 -32.29 39.31 5.73
C ARG A 8 -31.43 38.46 4.77
N ALA A 9 -30.20 38.90 4.53
CA ALA A 9 -29.18 38.07 3.88
C ALA A 9 -28.74 36.97 4.86
N LEU A 10 -29.08 35.74 4.57
CA LEU A 10 -28.61 34.57 5.28
C LEU A 10 -27.18 34.25 4.80
N LEU A 11 -26.16 34.60 5.59
CA LEU A 11 -24.78 34.16 5.35
C LEU A 11 -24.70 32.68 5.68
N LEU A 12 -24.65 31.84 4.66
CA LEU A 12 -24.32 30.42 4.80
C LEU A 12 -22.80 30.30 4.97
N GLN A 13 -22.34 30.20 6.21
CA GLN A 13 -20.95 29.83 6.50
C GLN A 13 -20.77 28.36 6.17
N VAL A 14 -20.18 28.05 5.01
CA VAL A 14 -19.71 26.72 4.68
C VAL A 14 -18.50 26.46 5.58
N LEU A 15 -18.70 25.69 6.66
CA LEU A 15 -17.59 25.10 7.41
C LEU A 15 -16.90 24.09 6.46
N ILE A 16 -15.80 24.51 5.85
CA ILE A 16 -14.88 23.57 5.20
C ILE A 16 -14.16 22.86 6.35
N CYS A 17 -14.71 21.73 6.77
CA CYS A 17 -13.96 20.75 7.58
C CYS A 17 -12.81 20.24 6.70
N ASN A 18 -11.62 20.82 6.84
CA ASN A 18 -10.40 20.18 6.36
C ASN A 18 -10.24 18.88 7.18
N VAL A 19 -10.78 17.78 6.66
CA VAL A 19 -10.43 16.45 7.16
C VAL A 19 -8.96 16.26 6.78
N LEU A 20 -8.07 16.55 7.73
CA LEU A 20 -6.68 16.18 7.58
C LEU A 20 -6.67 14.68 7.29
N ALA A 21 -6.10 14.28 6.16
CA ALA A 21 -5.94 12.88 5.83
C ALA A 21 -5.19 12.22 6.99
N ALA A 22 -5.78 11.17 7.58
CA ALA A 22 -5.16 10.49 8.69
C ALA A 22 -3.80 9.95 8.29
N ASN A 23 -2.80 10.10 9.15
CA ASN A 23 -1.46 9.59 8.93
C ASN A 23 -1.49 8.08 8.63
N ILE A 24 -0.65 7.65 7.70
CA ILE A 24 -0.58 6.25 7.26
C ILE A 24 0.22 5.45 8.30
N ARG A 25 -0.37 4.36 8.78
CA ARG A 25 0.24 3.41 9.70
C ARG A 25 0.15 2.03 9.08
N SER A 26 1.20 1.63 8.36
CA SER A 26 1.17 0.45 7.49
C SER A 26 1.93 -0.74 8.06
N ILE A 27 1.54 -1.92 7.60
CA ILE A 27 2.29 -3.16 7.80
C ILE A 27 2.14 -4.07 6.58
N TYR A 28 3.25 -4.69 6.17
CA TYR A 28 3.23 -5.74 5.16
C TYR A 28 2.84 -7.07 5.80
N LEU A 29 1.89 -7.75 5.17
CA LEU A 29 1.45 -9.09 5.56
C LEU A 29 2.20 -10.11 4.70
N PHE A 30 3.29 -10.61 5.24
CA PHE A 30 4.14 -11.62 4.60
C PHE A 30 3.68 -13.05 4.91
N LYS A 31 3.06 -13.24 6.07
CA LYS A 31 2.51 -14.52 6.49
C LYS A 31 1.31 -14.91 5.63
N ASP A 32 1.10 -16.22 5.46
CA ASP A 32 -0.16 -16.73 4.89
C ASP A 32 -1.35 -16.07 5.60
N VAL A 33 -2.11 -15.30 4.85
CA VAL A 33 -3.19 -14.49 5.40
C VAL A 33 -4.27 -15.34 6.09
N LEU A 34 -4.46 -16.58 5.67
CA LEU A 34 -5.39 -17.51 6.34
C LEU A 34 -4.93 -17.87 7.76
N LYS A 35 -3.61 -17.82 8.01
CA LYS A 35 -2.99 -18.07 9.31
C LYS A 35 -2.72 -16.80 10.12
N SER A 36 -2.94 -15.61 9.56
CA SER A 36 -2.70 -14.33 10.24
C SER A 36 -3.66 -14.12 11.41
N ASN A 37 -3.17 -13.50 12.49
CA ASN A 37 -3.98 -13.09 13.63
C ASN A 37 -4.75 -11.80 13.29
N THR A 38 -5.87 -11.97 12.58
CA THR A 38 -6.70 -10.85 12.08
C THR A 38 -7.13 -9.89 13.18
N THR A 39 -7.51 -10.41 14.34
CA THR A 39 -7.97 -9.56 15.47
C THR A 39 -6.83 -8.67 15.98
N ALA A 40 -5.64 -9.23 16.19
CA ALA A 40 -4.48 -8.47 16.63
C ALA A 40 -4.11 -7.39 15.61
N ILE A 41 -4.04 -7.72 14.33
CA ILE A 41 -3.70 -6.78 13.26
C ILE A 41 -4.72 -5.62 13.22
N LYS A 42 -6.02 -5.92 13.25
CA LYS A 42 -7.10 -4.92 13.15
C LYS A 42 -7.14 -3.91 14.30
N THR A 43 -6.71 -4.33 15.49
CA THR A 43 -6.85 -3.53 16.73
C THR A 43 -5.54 -2.92 17.22
N SER A 44 -4.41 -3.25 16.60
CA SER A 44 -3.09 -2.81 17.04
C SER A 44 -2.72 -1.37 16.65
N GLY A 45 -3.50 -0.72 15.78
CA GLY A 45 -3.29 0.67 15.39
C GLY A 45 -2.82 0.88 13.95
N PHE A 46 -2.64 -0.20 13.19
CA PHE A 46 -2.47 -0.13 11.74
C PHE A 46 -3.77 0.30 11.06
N ASN A 47 -3.66 1.13 10.03
CA ASN A 47 -4.80 1.54 9.21
C ASN A 47 -4.64 1.18 7.73
N SER A 48 -3.46 0.70 7.32
CA SER A 48 -3.15 0.28 5.96
C SER A 48 -2.42 -1.06 5.98
N LEU A 49 -2.95 -2.05 5.28
CA LEU A 49 -2.35 -3.39 5.17
C LEU A 49 -1.93 -3.62 3.73
N ILE A 50 -0.73 -4.18 3.55
CA ILE A 50 -0.18 -4.52 2.24
C ILE A 50 0.08 -6.02 2.22
N MET A 51 -0.76 -6.77 1.50
CA MET A 51 -0.61 -8.23 1.38
C MET A 51 0.52 -8.53 0.40
N PHE A 52 1.59 -9.10 0.92
CA PHE A 52 2.78 -9.44 0.15
C PHE A 52 2.63 -10.82 -0.50
N GLY A 53 3.30 -10.98 -1.65
CA GLY A 53 3.37 -12.23 -2.36
C GLY A 53 2.25 -12.44 -3.37
N VAL A 54 1.68 -11.39 -3.96
CA VAL A 54 0.85 -11.53 -5.17
C VAL A 54 1.73 -11.42 -6.42
N GLY A 55 1.51 -12.26 -7.41
CA GLY A 55 2.26 -12.21 -8.66
C GLY A 55 1.38 -12.51 -9.87
N VAL A 56 1.79 -11.98 -11.01
CA VAL A 56 1.20 -12.25 -12.32
C VAL A 56 2.07 -13.28 -13.02
N ILE A 57 1.48 -14.31 -13.58
CA ILE A 57 2.19 -15.28 -14.43
C ILE A 57 2.06 -14.89 -15.90
N ASP A 58 2.79 -15.59 -16.77
CA ASP A 58 2.99 -15.27 -18.18
C ASP A 58 1.70 -15.12 -19.01
N ASN A 59 0.66 -15.86 -18.66
CA ASN A 59 -0.64 -15.80 -19.33
C ASN A 59 -1.60 -14.73 -18.76
N GLY A 60 -1.18 -13.95 -17.75
CA GLY A 60 -1.98 -12.93 -17.09
C GLY A 60 -2.88 -13.43 -15.95
N ASP A 61 -2.75 -14.67 -15.54
CA ASP A 61 -3.38 -15.18 -14.32
C ASP A 61 -2.64 -14.68 -13.08
N ILE A 62 -3.34 -14.60 -11.94
CA ILE A 62 -2.80 -14.03 -10.70
C ILE A 62 -2.68 -15.11 -9.64
N MET A 63 -1.49 -15.21 -9.07
CA MET A 63 -1.14 -16.12 -7.97
C MET A 63 -1.02 -15.36 -6.64
N TYR A 64 -1.38 -16.03 -5.57
CA TYR A 64 -0.99 -15.65 -4.21
C TYR A 64 0.04 -16.66 -3.72
N TYR A 65 1.25 -16.19 -3.50
CA TYR A 65 2.37 -16.99 -3.01
C TYR A 65 2.38 -16.97 -1.49
N SER A 66 2.23 -18.12 -0.89
CA SER A 66 2.33 -18.26 0.55
C SER A 66 3.79 -18.32 0.98
N ASN A 67 4.20 -17.40 1.84
CA ASN A 67 5.55 -17.37 2.41
C ASN A 67 5.66 -18.13 3.74
N THR A 68 4.61 -18.83 4.15
CA THR A 68 4.57 -19.57 5.40
C THR A 68 4.87 -21.05 5.16
N PRO A 69 5.86 -21.66 5.87
CA PRO A 69 6.13 -23.08 5.77
C PRO A 69 4.87 -23.93 5.97
N GLY A 70 4.65 -24.90 5.07
CA GLY A 70 3.48 -25.78 5.09
C GLY A 70 2.18 -25.16 4.58
N SER A 71 2.23 -23.97 3.99
CA SER A 71 1.15 -23.41 3.16
C SER A 71 1.47 -23.59 1.68
N SER A 72 0.42 -23.61 0.84
CA SER A 72 0.54 -23.73 -0.61
C SER A 72 0.20 -22.43 -1.31
N ASP A 73 0.82 -22.21 -2.46
CA ASP A 73 0.46 -21.12 -3.36
C ASP A 73 -0.94 -21.35 -3.94
N VAL A 74 -1.65 -20.28 -4.19
CA VAL A 74 -3.05 -20.31 -4.61
C VAL A 74 -3.24 -19.51 -5.90
N LEU A 75 -3.79 -20.12 -6.94
CA LEU A 75 -4.31 -19.38 -8.09
C LEU A 75 -5.55 -18.59 -7.63
N ILE A 76 -5.47 -17.27 -7.67
CA ILE A 76 -6.52 -16.40 -7.11
C ILE A 76 -7.41 -15.75 -8.16
N ALA A 77 -6.89 -15.50 -9.38
CA ALA A 77 -7.71 -14.99 -10.46
C ALA A 77 -7.28 -15.59 -11.81
N SER A 78 -8.24 -16.07 -12.59
CA SER A 78 -8.04 -16.68 -13.89
C SER A 78 -9.26 -16.46 -14.78
N ASN A 79 -9.03 -16.23 -16.09
CA ASN A 79 -10.07 -16.05 -17.11
C ASN A 79 -11.13 -14.98 -16.77
N GLY A 80 -10.75 -13.96 -16.00
CA GLY A 80 -11.66 -12.88 -15.58
C GLY A 80 -12.55 -13.23 -14.39
N ALA A 81 -12.23 -14.28 -13.66
CA ALA A 81 -12.94 -14.71 -12.46
C ALA A 81 -11.98 -14.87 -11.27
N TYR A 82 -12.47 -14.57 -10.07
CA TYR A 82 -11.79 -14.94 -8.84
C TYR A 82 -11.98 -16.44 -8.58
N VAL A 83 -10.89 -17.15 -8.36
CA VAL A 83 -10.88 -18.62 -8.17
C VAL A 83 -10.20 -19.07 -6.87
N GLY A 84 -9.74 -18.14 -6.03
CA GLY A 84 -8.99 -18.41 -4.80
C GLY A 84 -9.80 -18.93 -3.61
N GLY A 85 -11.11 -19.16 -3.79
CA GLY A 85 -11.99 -19.70 -2.76
C GLY A 85 -12.54 -18.67 -1.79
N THR A 86 -13.68 -18.98 -1.17
CA THR A 86 -14.41 -18.06 -0.26
C THR A 86 -13.64 -17.80 1.03
N ALA A 87 -12.98 -18.82 1.59
CA ALA A 87 -12.23 -18.67 2.84
C ALA A 87 -11.16 -17.56 2.74
N LEU A 88 -10.42 -17.51 1.64
CA LEU A 88 -9.40 -16.50 1.42
C LEU A 88 -10.02 -15.11 1.20
N SER A 89 -11.06 -14.98 0.37
CA SER A 89 -11.72 -13.69 0.13
C SER A 89 -12.39 -13.16 1.39
N ASP A 90 -13.04 -13.99 2.17
CA ASP A 90 -13.70 -13.57 3.40
C ASP A 90 -12.68 -13.14 4.46
N LYS A 91 -11.55 -13.85 4.54
CA LYS A 91 -10.44 -13.48 5.42
C LYS A 91 -9.92 -12.09 5.08
N VAL A 92 -9.66 -11.80 3.79
CA VAL A 92 -9.16 -10.48 3.35
C VAL A 92 -10.20 -9.39 3.61
N LYS A 93 -11.46 -9.60 3.26
CA LYS A 93 -12.56 -8.65 3.53
C LYS A 93 -12.70 -8.36 5.03
N SER A 94 -12.45 -9.36 5.88
CA SER A 94 -12.60 -9.21 7.33
C SER A 94 -11.68 -8.15 7.93
N PHE A 95 -10.58 -7.79 7.27
CA PHE A 95 -9.71 -6.71 7.75
C PHE A 95 -10.42 -5.35 7.82
N LYS A 96 -11.36 -5.08 6.91
CA LYS A 96 -12.11 -3.81 6.86
C LYS A 96 -13.52 -3.89 7.48
N THR A 97 -13.85 -4.96 8.19
CA THR A 97 -15.19 -5.16 8.78
C THR A 97 -15.16 -5.31 10.29
N GLY A 98 -16.27 -4.97 10.96
CA GLY A 98 -16.39 -5.01 12.40
C GLY A 98 -15.49 -3.98 13.10
N THR A 99 -15.04 -4.27 14.32
CA THR A 99 -14.12 -3.39 15.06
C THR A 99 -12.74 -3.44 14.41
N THR A 100 -12.36 -2.37 13.74
CA THR A 100 -11.07 -2.28 13.01
C THR A 100 -10.61 -0.83 12.90
N GLY A 101 -9.29 -0.63 12.96
CA GLY A 101 -8.63 0.61 12.53
C GLY A 101 -8.26 0.61 11.05
N VAL A 102 -8.35 -0.55 10.39
CA VAL A 102 -7.94 -0.71 8.98
C VAL A 102 -8.97 -0.12 8.04
N ASN A 103 -8.56 0.81 7.22
CA ASN A 103 -9.38 1.44 6.20
C ASN A 103 -8.87 1.22 4.76
N ARG A 104 -7.68 0.64 4.61
CA ARG A 104 -7.08 0.37 3.30
C ARG A 104 -6.39 -1.00 3.27
N VAL A 105 -6.64 -1.77 2.21
CA VAL A 105 -5.98 -3.05 1.93
C VAL A 105 -5.43 -3.01 0.51
N GLU A 106 -4.13 -3.25 0.39
CA GLU A 106 -3.38 -3.30 -0.86
C GLU A 106 -2.82 -4.70 -1.09
N ILE A 107 -2.48 -5.03 -2.31
CA ILE A 107 -1.63 -6.17 -2.66
C ILE A 107 -0.28 -5.67 -3.12
N SER A 108 0.80 -6.34 -2.73
CA SER A 108 2.15 -6.05 -3.21
C SER A 108 2.59 -7.10 -4.22
N MET A 109 3.16 -6.64 -5.32
CA MET A 109 3.64 -7.48 -6.40
C MET A 109 4.88 -6.90 -7.07
N ASN A 110 5.70 -7.78 -7.64
CA ASN A 110 6.77 -7.41 -8.55
C ASN A 110 6.25 -7.22 -9.99
N SER A 111 7.11 -6.73 -10.88
CA SER A 111 6.77 -6.45 -12.28
C SER A 111 7.09 -7.60 -13.25
N GLN A 112 7.34 -8.83 -12.79
CA GLN A 112 8.00 -9.92 -13.54
C GLN A 112 7.47 -10.17 -14.96
N HIS A 113 6.17 -10.26 -15.19
CA HIS A 113 5.58 -10.50 -16.53
C HIS A 113 4.86 -9.27 -17.08
N ILE A 114 4.93 -8.15 -16.38
CA ILE A 114 4.20 -6.94 -16.77
C ILE A 114 4.69 -6.35 -18.11
N PRO A 115 6.00 -6.26 -18.41
CA PRO A 115 6.44 -5.74 -19.70
C PRO A 115 5.84 -6.50 -20.89
N ASP A 116 5.90 -7.82 -20.87
CA ASP A 116 5.41 -8.66 -21.97
C ASP A 116 3.89 -8.53 -22.13
N LEU A 117 3.14 -8.60 -21.02
CA LEU A 117 1.68 -8.48 -21.02
C LEU A 117 1.19 -7.08 -21.42
N MET A 118 1.95 -6.03 -21.11
CA MET A 118 1.64 -4.67 -21.57
C MET A 118 1.97 -4.46 -23.04
N ALA A 119 3.00 -5.14 -23.56
CA ALA A 119 3.32 -5.13 -24.99
C ALA A 119 2.29 -5.92 -25.80
N SER A 120 1.92 -7.11 -25.34
CA SER A 120 0.91 -7.97 -25.96
C SER A 120 0.26 -8.89 -24.92
N PRO A 121 -1.06 -8.91 -24.79
CA PRO A 121 -2.12 -8.23 -25.59
C PRO A 121 -2.36 -6.75 -25.21
N GLY A 122 -1.61 -6.18 -24.25
CA GLY A 122 -1.73 -4.80 -23.82
C GLY A 122 -2.72 -4.56 -22.67
N PRO A 123 -3.00 -3.29 -22.31
CA PRO A 123 -3.80 -2.93 -21.13
C PRO A 123 -5.31 -2.89 -21.34
N GLY A 124 -5.81 -3.38 -22.48
CA GLY A 124 -7.24 -3.26 -22.86
C GLY A 124 -8.20 -4.00 -21.92
N SER A 125 -9.42 -3.50 -21.75
CA SER A 125 -10.42 -4.05 -20.83
C SER A 125 -10.89 -5.48 -21.17
N SER A 126 -10.68 -5.94 -22.41
CA SER A 126 -10.97 -7.31 -22.84
C SER A 126 -9.86 -8.30 -22.52
N THR A 127 -8.67 -7.85 -22.09
CA THR A 127 -7.55 -8.72 -21.81
C THR A 127 -7.78 -9.55 -20.54
N ARG A 128 -7.10 -10.72 -20.48
CA ARG A 128 -7.16 -11.58 -19.31
C ARG A 128 -6.67 -10.85 -18.06
N LEU A 129 -5.54 -10.15 -18.16
CA LEU A 129 -4.94 -9.42 -17.05
C LEU A 129 -5.90 -8.37 -16.47
N TYR A 130 -6.48 -7.51 -17.32
CA TYR A 130 -7.45 -6.51 -16.88
C TYR A 130 -8.63 -7.15 -16.12
N ARG A 131 -9.24 -8.18 -16.72
CA ARG A 131 -10.42 -8.86 -16.14
C ARG A 131 -10.08 -9.57 -14.82
N ASN A 132 -8.88 -10.17 -14.73
CA ASN A 132 -8.41 -10.81 -13.51
C ASN A 132 -8.22 -9.80 -12.37
N PHE A 133 -7.60 -8.64 -12.63
CA PHE A 133 -7.50 -7.57 -11.62
C PHE A 133 -8.86 -7.01 -11.23
N ALA A 134 -9.80 -6.86 -12.16
CA ALA A 134 -11.16 -6.42 -11.85
C ALA A 134 -11.89 -7.45 -10.95
N ALA A 135 -11.79 -8.73 -11.26
CA ALA A 135 -12.36 -9.80 -10.45
C ALA A 135 -11.73 -9.86 -9.04
N LEU A 136 -10.41 -9.74 -8.96
CA LEU A 136 -9.68 -9.75 -7.69
C LEU A 136 -10.07 -8.55 -6.81
N LYS A 137 -10.15 -7.34 -7.41
CA LYS A 137 -10.61 -6.14 -6.70
C LYS A 137 -11.97 -6.34 -6.05
N ALA A 138 -12.91 -6.87 -6.81
CA ALA A 138 -14.27 -7.12 -6.32
C ALA A 138 -14.28 -8.20 -5.22
N ALA A 139 -13.52 -9.29 -5.40
CA ALA A 139 -13.48 -10.41 -4.47
C ALA A 139 -12.84 -10.05 -3.14
N TRP A 140 -11.80 -9.22 -3.13
CA TRP A 140 -11.04 -8.85 -1.93
C TRP A 140 -11.33 -7.44 -1.42
N THR A 141 -12.16 -6.66 -2.11
CA THR A 141 -12.44 -5.25 -1.80
C THR A 141 -11.17 -4.40 -1.68
N LEU A 142 -10.23 -4.61 -2.62
CA LEU A 142 -8.92 -3.96 -2.61
C LEU A 142 -9.02 -2.48 -2.98
N ASP A 143 -8.12 -1.69 -2.38
CA ASP A 143 -8.03 -0.25 -2.61
C ASP A 143 -6.91 0.09 -3.60
N ALA A 144 -5.76 -0.61 -3.52
CA ALA A 144 -4.60 -0.32 -4.34
C ALA A 144 -3.78 -1.56 -4.69
N VAL A 145 -2.91 -1.40 -5.69
CA VAL A 145 -1.82 -2.31 -6.01
C VAL A 145 -0.50 -1.60 -5.72
N ASN A 146 0.33 -2.23 -4.91
CA ASN A 146 1.66 -1.80 -4.56
C ASN A 146 2.69 -2.45 -5.50
N ASN A 147 3.48 -1.63 -6.17
CA ASN A 147 4.58 -2.09 -7.00
C ASN A 147 5.86 -2.16 -6.16
N ASP A 148 6.35 -3.37 -5.99
CA ASP A 148 7.59 -3.72 -5.31
C ASP A 148 8.63 -4.22 -6.35
N ASP A 149 8.83 -3.43 -7.41
CA ASP A 149 9.78 -3.75 -8.47
C ASP A 149 11.22 -3.49 -7.99
N GLU A 150 11.98 -4.56 -7.95
CA GLU A 150 13.38 -4.53 -7.51
C GLU A 150 14.38 -4.88 -8.64
N SER A 151 13.90 -5.10 -9.87
CA SER A 151 14.76 -5.66 -10.93
C SER A 151 14.45 -5.23 -12.35
N ILE A 152 13.19 -4.96 -12.69
CA ILE A 152 12.76 -4.72 -14.08
C ILE A 152 12.95 -3.25 -14.47
N TYR A 153 12.42 -2.33 -13.68
CA TYR A 153 12.54 -0.88 -13.83
C TYR A 153 12.21 -0.36 -15.25
N ASP A 154 11.19 -0.93 -15.90
CA ASP A 154 10.69 -0.45 -17.18
C ASP A 154 9.56 0.57 -17.00
N VAL A 155 9.84 1.83 -17.33
CA VAL A 155 8.89 2.94 -17.13
C VAL A 155 7.62 2.76 -17.99
N SER A 156 7.78 2.31 -19.24
CA SER A 156 6.66 2.23 -20.19
C SER A 156 5.60 1.24 -19.73
N SER A 157 6.02 0.03 -19.44
CA SER A 157 5.12 -1.04 -18.98
C SER A 157 4.53 -0.74 -17.60
N THR A 158 5.34 -0.20 -16.68
CA THR A 158 4.88 0.19 -15.35
C THR A 158 3.79 1.27 -15.41
N VAL A 159 3.96 2.28 -16.27
CA VAL A 159 2.97 3.35 -16.47
C VAL A 159 1.71 2.81 -17.15
N ALA A 160 1.85 1.97 -18.18
CA ALA A 160 0.71 1.34 -18.86
C ALA A 160 -0.11 0.48 -17.88
N PHE A 161 0.57 -0.33 -17.08
CA PHE A 161 -0.05 -1.17 -16.05
C PHE A 161 -0.74 -0.35 -14.96
N GLY A 162 -0.06 0.68 -14.43
CA GLY A 162 -0.66 1.57 -13.44
C GLY A 162 -1.92 2.28 -13.95
N LYS A 163 -1.92 2.76 -15.21
CA LYS A 163 -3.11 3.33 -15.86
C LYS A 163 -4.23 2.31 -16.05
N MET A 164 -3.89 1.08 -16.43
CA MET A 164 -4.86 -0.02 -16.49
C MET A 164 -5.53 -0.26 -15.13
N LEU A 165 -4.74 -0.32 -14.07
CA LEU A 165 -5.26 -0.48 -12.70
C LEU A 165 -6.15 0.70 -12.29
N GLY A 166 -5.75 1.93 -12.64
CA GLY A 166 -6.56 3.13 -12.45
C GLY A 166 -7.92 3.06 -13.16
N ALA A 167 -7.96 2.55 -14.39
CA ALA A 167 -9.21 2.34 -15.14
C ALA A 167 -10.13 1.28 -14.48
N ILE A 168 -9.58 0.32 -13.75
CA ILE A 168 -10.35 -0.63 -12.92
C ILE A 168 -10.84 0.02 -11.62
N GLY A 169 -10.24 1.14 -11.21
CA GLY A 169 -10.55 1.85 -9.97
C GLY A 169 -9.63 1.54 -8.80
N TYR A 170 -8.45 0.98 -9.04
CA TYR A 170 -7.39 0.91 -8.04
C TYR A 170 -6.66 2.25 -7.91
N ARG A 171 -6.09 2.51 -6.75
CA ARG A 171 -4.92 3.37 -6.61
C ARG A 171 -3.65 2.57 -6.90
N TYR A 172 -2.56 3.28 -7.14
CA TYR A 172 -1.24 2.69 -7.36
C TYR A 172 -0.29 3.19 -6.28
N THR A 173 0.51 2.30 -5.73
CA THR A 173 1.53 2.65 -4.75
C THR A 173 2.86 2.00 -5.13
N ILE A 174 3.95 2.51 -4.60
CA ILE A 174 5.29 2.03 -4.91
C ILE A 174 6.10 1.78 -3.64
N ALA A 175 7.01 0.80 -3.69
CA ALA A 175 7.89 0.44 -2.57
C ALA A 175 9.38 0.56 -2.95
N PRO A 176 9.88 1.77 -3.26
CA PRO A 176 11.27 1.96 -3.68
C PRO A 176 12.27 1.71 -2.55
N TYR A 177 13.49 1.25 -2.93
CA TYR A 177 14.69 1.35 -2.10
C TYR A 177 15.88 1.95 -2.88
N THR A 178 15.80 1.96 -4.20
CA THR A 178 16.84 2.47 -5.11
C THR A 178 16.21 3.06 -6.37
N ASN A 179 17.03 3.48 -7.35
CA ASN A 179 16.61 3.91 -8.69
C ASN A 179 15.58 5.05 -8.70
N SER A 180 15.82 6.11 -7.92
CA SER A 180 14.88 7.23 -7.76
C SER A 180 14.47 7.88 -9.09
N GLY A 181 15.33 7.93 -10.10
CA GLY A 181 15.00 8.46 -11.42
C GLY A 181 13.88 7.70 -12.14
N PHE A 182 13.87 6.37 -12.02
CA PHE A 182 12.77 5.52 -12.50
C PHE A 182 11.45 5.91 -11.83
N TRP A 183 11.44 5.98 -10.51
CA TRP A 183 10.24 6.28 -9.73
C TRP A 183 9.71 7.70 -9.96
N VAL A 184 10.60 8.68 -10.16
CA VAL A 184 10.22 10.04 -10.56
C VAL A 184 9.50 10.02 -11.91
N SER A 185 10.03 9.26 -12.90
CA SER A 185 9.44 9.13 -14.22
C SER A 185 8.07 8.45 -14.18
N VAL A 186 7.94 7.35 -13.42
CA VAL A 186 6.67 6.64 -13.21
C VAL A 186 5.64 7.56 -12.54
N LYS A 187 5.99 8.20 -11.42
CA LYS A 187 5.09 9.12 -10.69
C LYS A 187 4.63 10.27 -11.57
N SER A 188 5.54 10.90 -12.29
CA SER A 188 5.22 12.04 -13.16
C SER A 188 4.19 11.66 -14.23
N GLN A 189 4.36 10.50 -14.88
CA GLN A 189 3.47 10.06 -15.94
C GLN A 189 2.12 9.51 -15.44
N LEU A 190 2.09 8.85 -14.28
CA LEU A 190 0.85 8.35 -13.68
C LEU A 190 -0.02 9.49 -13.12
N ASN A 191 0.60 10.54 -12.61
CA ASN A 191 -0.10 11.66 -11.98
C ASN A 191 -0.23 12.89 -12.90
N SER A 192 0.16 12.77 -14.18
CA SER A 192 0.04 13.87 -15.14
C SER A 192 -1.41 14.36 -15.27
N GLY A 193 -1.62 15.66 -15.03
CA GLY A 193 -2.94 16.29 -15.05
C GLY A 193 -3.82 15.97 -13.84
N LEU A 194 -3.32 15.26 -12.85
CA LEU A 194 -4.05 14.92 -11.62
C LEU A 194 -3.51 15.73 -10.44
N ALA A 195 -4.39 16.01 -9.47
CA ALA A 195 -4.06 16.67 -8.21
C ALA A 195 -4.72 15.91 -7.04
N GLU A 196 -4.22 16.13 -5.82
CA GLU A 196 -4.87 15.61 -4.62
C GLU A 196 -6.37 16.00 -4.57
N PRO A 197 -7.25 15.13 -4.12
CA PRO A 197 -7.01 13.78 -3.62
C PRO A 197 -7.08 12.70 -4.73
N ASN A 198 -6.99 13.07 -6.01
CA ASN A 198 -7.25 12.18 -7.15
C ASN A 198 -5.98 11.60 -7.80
N LEU A 199 -4.82 11.73 -7.17
CA LEU A 199 -3.59 11.12 -7.67
C LEU A 199 -3.77 9.63 -7.88
N LEU A 200 -3.31 9.11 -9.02
CA LEU A 200 -3.33 7.67 -9.28
C LEU A 200 -2.24 6.98 -8.45
N LEU A 201 -0.99 7.46 -8.53
CA LEU A 201 0.08 7.07 -7.61
C LEU A 201 -0.04 7.98 -6.38
N ASP A 202 -0.63 7.45 -5.30
CA ASP A 202 -1.00 8.23 -4.11
C ASP A 202 -0.13 7.96 -2.88
N ARG A 203 0.71 6.90 -2.88
CA ARG A 203 1.58 6.56 -1.75
C ARG A 203 2.93 6.01 -2.18
N VAL A 204 3.94 6.30 -1.37
CA VAL A 204 5.31 5.79 -1.50
C VAL A 204 5.70 5.12 -0.19
N TYR A 205 5.92 3.82 -0.21
CA TYR A 205 6.40 3.04 0.91
C TYR A 205 7.91 2.84 0.78
N LEU A 206 8.70 3.81 1.28
CA LEU A 206 10.15 3.82 1.12
C LEU A 206 10.80 2.77 2.00
N GLN A 207 11.49 1.80 1.42
CA GLN A 207 12.27 0.82 2.17
C GLN A 207 13.52 1.49 2.78
N CYS A 208 13.60 1.50 4.12
CA CYS A 208 14.73 2.03 4.91
C CYS A 208 15.43 0.92 5.68
N TYR A 209 15.54 -0.27 5.10
CA TYR A 209 16.17 -1.46 5.62
C TYR A 209 16.86 -2.25 4.50
N ASP A 210 17.72 -3.20 4.86
CA ASP A 210 18.47 -4.05 3.92
C ASP A 210 19.15 -3.22 2.80
N GLY A 211 18.84 -3.45 1.54
CA GLY A 211 19.35 -2.68 0.40
C GLY A 211 19.04 -1.17 0.46
N GLY A 212 17.97 -0.80 1.17
CA GLY A 212 17.56 0.59 1.42
C GLY A 212 17.98 1.16 2.77
N ALA A 213 18.85 0.50 3.54
CA ALA A 213 19.20 0.91 4.91
C ALA A 213 19.78 2.34 5.04
N GLY A 214 20.38 2.87 3.96
CA GLY A 214 20.90 4.23 3.88
C GLY A 214 19.90 5.27 3.38
N ASN A 215 18.67 4.90 3.07
CA ASN A 215 17.69 5.83 2.52
C ASN A 215 17.26 6.89 3.54
N ASP A 216 17.24 8.15 3.08
CA ASP A 216 16.72 9.29 3.81
C ASP A 216 15.31 9.66 3.32
N PRO A 217 14.25 9.45 4.13
CA PRO A 217 12.89 9.75 3.73
C PRO A 217 12.68 11.20 3.31
N VAL A 218 13.36 12.16 3.95
CA VAL A 218 13.24 13.59 3.63
C VAL A 218 13.82 13.89 2.23
N GLY A 219 14.98 13.31 1.92
CA GLY A 219 15.58 13.42 0.59
C GLY A 219 14.70 12.79 -0.50
N TRP A 220 14.12 11.63 -0.22
CA TRP A 220 13.21 10.96 -1.15
C TRP A 220 11.91 11.76 -1.38
N GLN A 221 11.33 12.39 -0.35
CA GLN A 221 10.18 13.29 -0.50
C GLN A 221 10.50 14.46 -1.45
N THR A 222 11.67 15.07 -1.26
CA THR A 222 12.12 16.17 -2.12
C THR A 222 12.27 15.71 -3.57
N THR A 223 12.90 14.54 -3.77
CA THR A 223 13.14 13.99 -5.11
C THR A 223 11.84 13.62 -5.82
N LEU A 224 10.92 12.97 -5.12
CA LEU A 224 9.64 12.55 -5.70
C LEU A 224 8.60 13.67 -5.76
N GLY A 225 8.73 14.73 -4.95
CA GLY A 225 7.68 15.74 -4.78
C GLY A 225 6.37 15.13 -4.27
N LEU A 226 6.47 14.13 -3.38
CA LEU A 226 5.36 13.43 -2.75
C LEU A 226 5.80 12.94 -1.36
N LYS A 227 4.95 13.06 -0.36
CA LYS A 227 5.26 12.57 0.99
C LYS A 227 5.45 11.06 0.98
N VAL A 228 6.43 10.58 1.74
CA VAL A 228 6.75 9.15 1.83
C VAL A 228 6.32 8.56 3.18
N VAL A 229 6.12 7.25 3.17
CA VAL A 229 5.92 6.39 4.34
C VAL A 229 7.18 5.56 4.49
N PRO A 230 8.16 5.95 5.34
CA PRO A 230 9.32 5.10 5.58
C PRO A 230 8.91 3.78 6.20
N LEU A 231 9.50 2.72 5.70
CA LEU A 231 9.39 1.36 6.23
C LEU A 231 10.65 0.99 7.00
N VAL A 232 10.50 0.39 8.16
CA VAL A 232 11.58 -0.28 8.85
C VAL A 232 11.26 -1.76 9.03
N TRP A 233 12.31 -2.60 9.10
CA TRP A 233 12.12 -4.01 9.37
C TRP A 233 11.97 -4.21 10.88
N VAL A 234 10.94 -4.94 11.30
CA VAL A 234 10.76 -5.33 12.70
C VAL A 234 11.90 -6.26 13.15
N THR A 235 12.00 -6.55 14.42
CA THR A 235 12.95 -7.57 14.93
C THR A 235 12.77 -8.87 14.15
N ASN A 236 13.86 -9.40 13.60
CA ASN A 236 13.89 -10.62 12.79
C ASN A 236 15.18 -11.41 13.01
N ASP A 237 15.19 -12.67 12.58
CA ASP A 237 16.34 -13.58 12.68
C ASP A 237 17.03 -13.84 11.33
N SER A 238 16.46 -13.40 10.22
CA SER A 238 17.05 -13.59 8.89
C SER A 238 18.17 -12.59 8.60
N LYS A 239 17.98 -11.33 8.98
CA LYS A 239 18.96 -10.24 8.87
C LYS A 239 18.90 -9.36 10.13
N PRO A 240 19.34 -9.84 11.30
CA PRO A 240 19.11 -9.16 12.58
C PRO A 240 19.69 -7.74 12.67
N SER A 241 20.73 -7.44 11.90
CA SER A 241 21.36 -6.11 11.86
C SER A 241 20.46 -5.02 11.27
N TYR A 242 19.44 -5.39 10.48
CA TYR A 242 18.43 -4.48 9.92
C TYR A 242 17.15 -4.48 10.74
N GLY A 243 16.98 -5.39 11.69
CA GLY A 243 15.84 -5.46 12.56
C GLY A 243 15.78 -4.31 13.55
N THR A 244 14.57 -3.85 13.86
CA THR A 244 14.31 -2.80 14.86
C THR A 244 13.31 -3.26 15.90
N THR A 245 13.65 -3.06 17.18
CA THR A 245 12.67 -3.15 18.28
C THR A 245 11.67 -1.97 18.20
N PRO A 246 10.53 -2.03 18.89
CA PRO A 246 9.61 -0.90 18.93
C PRO A 246 10.27 0.41 19.37
N ALA A 247 11.14 0.39 20.37
CA ALA A 247 11.84 1.59 20.85
C ALA A 247 12.80 2.17 19.78
N GLN A 248 13.55 1.31 19.09
CA GLN A 248 14.42 1.73 17.98
C GLN A 248 13.62 2.28 16.80
N ALA A 249 12.48 1.66 16.46
CA ALA A 249 11.58 2.14 15.42
C ALA A 249 11.03 3.52 15.77
N GLN A 250 10.61 3.75 17.03
CA GLN A 250 10.16 5.06 17.49
C GLN A 250 11.24 6.12 17.34
N THR A 251 12.47 5.82 17.72
CA THR A 251 13.61 6.74 17.57
C THR A 251 13.83 7.11 16.10
N LYS A 252 13.83 6.12 15.18
CA LYS A 252 13.99 6.36 13.75
C LYS A 252 12.87 7.23 13.19
N PHE A 253 11.62 6.86 13.40
CA PHE A 253 10.47 7.59 12.89
C PHE A 253 10.40 9.01 13.45
N SER A 254 10.59 9.20 14.76
CA SER A 254 10.61 10.53 15.38
C SER A 254 11.74 11.40 14.84
N GLY A 255 12.92 10.81 14.61
CA GLY A 255 14.05 11.52 14.03
C GLY A 255 13.79 11.97 12.58
N TRP A 256 13.11 11.18 11.77
CA TRP A 256 12.73 11.60 10.42
C TRP A 256 11.59 12.63 10.43
N GLU A 257 10.53 12.41 11.21
CA GLU A 257 9.36 13.32 11.32
C GLU A 257 9.76 14.71 11.85
N SER A 258 10.76 14.77 12.74
CA SER A 258 11.26 16.07 13.24
C SER A 258 11.97 16.91 12.17
N ARG A 259 12.43 16.31 11.08
CA ARG A 259 13.11 16.99 9.96
C ARG A 259 12.15 17.42 8.86
N ALA A 260 11.08 16.70 8.64
CA ALA A 260 10.01 17.04 7.70
C ALA A 260 8.78 16.17 7.96
N THR A 261 7.59 16.75 7.82
CA THR A 261 6.33 16.00 7.94
C THR A 261 6.26 14.89 6.88
N LEU A 262 6.18 13.65 7.33
CA LEU A 262 6.03 12.45 6.50
C LEU A 262 4.56 12.15 6.24
N ALA A 263 4.27 11.18 5.36
CA ALA A 263 2.90 10.67 5.17
C ALA A 263 2.46 9.71 6.27
N GLY A 264 3.41 9.20 7.06
CA GLY A 264 3.21 8.20 8.09
C GLY A 264 4.44 7.31 8.25
N GLY A 265 4.25 6.09 8.73
CA GLY A 265 5.30 5.08 8.87
C GLY A 265 4.76 3.67 8.69
N GLY A 266 5.65 2.70 8.55
CA GLY A 266 5.24 1.33 8.39
C GLY A 266 6.34 0.31 8.64
N TYR A 267 5.95 -0.97 8.56
CA TYR A 267 6.81 -2.10 8.88
C TYR A 267 6.80 -3.19 7.81
N TRP A 268 7.97 -3.74 7.60
CA TRP A 268 8.22 -5.07 7.10
C TRP A 268 8.49 -5.97 8.30
N ASN A 269 7.83 -7.06 8.66
CA ASN A 269 6.55 -7.61 8.24
C ASN A 269 5.83 -8.31 9.43
N ASP A 270 4.61 -8.79 9.24
CA ASP A 270 3.79 -9.44 10.29
C ASP A 270 4.32 -10.82 10.70
N TYR A 271 4.91 -11.58 9.77
CA TYR A 271 5.46 -12.91 10.04
C TYR A 271 6.58 -12.86 11.08
N ASP A 272 7.50 -11.89 10.96
CA ASP A 272 8.58 -11.72 11.90
C ASP A 272 8.09 -11.25 13.27
N ILE A 273 7.05 -10.43 13.35
CA ILE A 273 6.44 -10.06 14.64
C ILE A 273 6.00 -11.31 15.40
N GLU A 274 5.30 -12.24 14.73
CA GLU A 274 4.83 -13.46 15.37
C GLU A 274 5.96 -14.44 15.63
N LYS A 275 6.87 -14.65 14.68
CA LYS A 275 8.00 -15.57 14.79
C LYS A 275 8.94 -15.20 15.93
N MET A 276 9.21 -13.92 16.12
CA MET A 276 10.08 -13.42 17.18
C MET A 276 9.36 -13.23 18.53
N GLY A 277 8.06 -13.55 18.61
CA GLY A 277 7.28 -13.39 19.82
C GLY A 277 7.11 -11.94 20.28
N THR A 278 7.22 -10.99 19.33
CA THR A 278 6.98 -9.56 19.59
C THR A 278 5.52 -9.20 19.44
N SER A 279 5.15 -7.93 19.69
CA SER A 279 3.75 -7.53 19.77
C SER A 279 3.35 -6.59 18.65
N TYR A 280 2.28 -6.92 17.90
CA TYR A 280 1.62 -6.01 16.98
C TYR A 280 1.26 -4.67 17.63
N THR A 281 0.72 -4.74 18.86
CA THR A 281 0.33 -3.54 19.61
C THR A 281 1.53 -2.67 19.97
N ALA A 282 2.68 -3.26 20.32
CA ALA A 282 3.88 -2.49 20.61
C ALA A 282 4.34 -1.68 19.38
N TYR A 283 4.44 -2.31 18.21
CA TYR A 283 4.77 -1.64 16.96
C TYR A 283 3.70 -0.65 16.52
N GLY A 284 2.42 -1.02 16.60
CA GLY A 284 1.32 -0.13 16.23
C GLY A 284 1.21 1.11 17.13
N ASN A 285 1.52 0.99 18.42
CA ASN A 285 1.55 2.14 19.33
C ASN A 285 2.67 3.13 18.98
N VAL A 286 3.82 2.67 18.53
CA VAL A 286 4.87 3.55 17.99
C VAL A 286 4.32 4.42 16.87
N LEU A 287 3.64 3.80 15.89
CA LEU A 287 3.07 4.54 14.77
C LEU A 287 1.97 5.52 15.22
N LYS A 288 1.11 5.13 16.17
CA LYS A 288 0.10 6.04 16.74
C LYS A 288 0.71 7.21 17.50
N THR A 289 1.86 7.01 18.13
CA THR A 289 2.56 8.06 18.89
C THR A 289 3.24 9.06 17.96
N VAL A 290 3.91 8.58 16.93
CA VAL A 290 4.65 9.44 16.00
C VAL A 290 3.76 10.02 14.91
N PHE A 291 2.77 9.24 14.46
CA PHE A 291 1.83 9.58 13.39
C PHE A 291 0.38 9.43 13.89
N PRO A 292 -0.10 10.33 14.75
CA PRO A 292 -1.41 10.27 15.41
C PRO A 292 -2.61 10.31 14.46
#